data_0746ade83d691d58c562309ce2da56e5
#
_entry.id   0746ade83d691d58c562309ce2da56e5
#
_cell.length_a   1.000
_cell.length_b   1.000
_cell.length_c   1.000
_cell.angle_alpha   90.00
_cell.angle_beta   90.00
_cell.angle_gamma   90.00
#
_symmetry.space_group_name_H-M   'P 1'
#
loop_
_entity.id
_entity.type
_entity.pdbx_description
1 polymer ?
#
loop_
_entity_poly.entity_id
_entity_poly.type
_entity_poly.pdbx_seq_one_letter_code
_entity_poly.pdbx_strand_id
1 'polypeptide(L)'
;MRCQYHADVPAASAAHAVTPGSSMRSQLGRHISLVAGTIALMLPLGLGTVSPVAAGTPPGGVEIASNGVAQLDSAMFSEPSAASPLPEGARVTAASTAADAAISGSIVFEDASEGDLGPNGLPSGDFFVDVWNSDRRRIDEVRLTSSRFTLTGLERGAEYFLHFRPYGGQEWGAVWFGGSAVAVGAQPVAAPASNVTLTTTPPGAIRGSVSGLATNWSVQGVYRDPYTKRLFGIGTVEVVPNAEGEGSYVLTGLPRGTYTVLASAWSGGYDDRFWKDARRAHDATFFPVADRYVEGIDLAIPADEPWSWHTDRLSGSDRYATSVAISRSAFSPGVPVLYIASGANWPDALSAGPAAAARGGALLLTDPNSLTPVVADEIRRLAPRRIVVVGSDLTITPSTYETIARLAPVTERIGGRDRYETSRMLVAGVFDRDRREQDAMEVYIATGRNFPDALSASSVAAQSSSPVLLLDGESSTVDDATRGALSRTGSDTFTLVGGPTTISPAIEASLRSDFFSTRIDRVAGRDRYDTSARLFFQKTVQDTVYLASGTNFPDALAGVAAGAIRGSAVLLVEKDCVHQEALDAMKRTSKNYATLLGSPLTLTEDVATLQACPS
;
A
#
# COMPACT_ATOMS: atom_id res chain seq x y z
N MET A 1 -61.64 14.66 -14.77
CA MET A 1 -61.94 14.82 -16.21
C MET A 1 -61.08 13.82 -16.96
N ARG A 2 -61.79 12.87 -17.56
CA ARG A 2 -61.21 11.85 -18.47
C ARG A 2 -60.90 12.51 -19.82
N CYS A 3 -59.84 12.04 -20.49
CA CYS A 3 -59.83 11.73 -21.91
C CYS A 3 -58.68 10.76 -22.23
N GLN A 4 -59.09 9.57 -22.63
CA GLN A 4 -58.33 8.56 -23.39
C GLN A 4 -58.37 8.94 -24.89
N TYR A 5 -57.36 8.44 -25.66
CA TYR A 5 -57.50 7.90 -27.03
C TYR A 5 -56.16 7.20 -27.36
N HIS A 6 -56.08 5.88 -27.43
CA HIS A 6 -56.16 4.89 -28.53
C HIS A 6 -55.31 5.26 -29.76
N ALA A 7 -54.27 4.48 -30.00
CA ALA A 7 -54.09 3.30 -30.87
C ALA A 7 -54.01 3.62 -32.37
N ASP A 8 -52.92 3.15 -32.98
CA ASP A 8 -53.03 2.22 -34.13
C ASP A 8 -51.63 1.77 -34.63
N VAL A 9 -51.50 0.44 -34.76
CA VAL A 9 -50.48 -0.30 -35.50
C VAL A 9 -51.00 -0.52 -36.91
N PRO A 10 -50.18 -0.68 -37.94
CA PRO A 10 -50.30 -1.91 -38.72
C PRO A 10 -48.98 -2.63 -39.01
N ALA A 11 -49.07 -3.95 -38.93
CA ALA A 11 -48.16 -4.93 -39.47
C ALA A 11 -48.47 -5.26 -40.93
N ALA A 12 -47.45 -5.69 -41.68
CA ALA A 12 -47.48 -6.75 -42.71
C ALA A 12 -46.10 -6.81 -43.40
N SER A 13 -45.39 -7.93 -43.29
CA SER A 13 -45.40 -9.14 -44.13
C SER A 13 -44.63 -8.93 -45.46
N ALA A 14 -43.59 -9.65 -45.74
CA ALA A 14 -43.53 -11.00 -46.24
C ALA A 14 -42.10 -11.49 -46.53
N ALA A 15 -41.94 -12.74 -46.34
CA ALA A 15 -40.84 -13.64 -46.60
C ALA A 15 -40.36 -13.69 -48.07
N HIS A 16 -39.05 -14.05 -48.23
CA HIS A 16 -38.65 -15.04 -49.23
C HIS A 16 -37.37 -15.76 -48.79
N ALA A 17 -37.49 -17.05 -48.62
CA ALA A 17 -36.44 -18.04 -48.47
C ALA A 17 -35.92 -18.47 -49.84
N VAL A 18 -34.60 -18.69 -49.96
CA VAL A 18 -34.05 -19.69 -50.91
C VAL A 18 -32.69 -20.16 -50.36
N THR A 19 -32.59 -21.44 -50.05
CA THR A 19 -31.41 -22.32 -50.09
C THR A 19 -31.59 -23.32 -51.21
N PRO A 20 -30.65 -24.21 -51.59
CA PRO A 20 -29.23 -24.40 -51.30
C PRO A 20 -28.41 -24.76 -52.59
N GLY A 21 -27.10 -25.00 -52.44
CA GLY A 21 -26.37 -25.70 -53.53
C GLY A 21 -24.85 -25.69 -53.37
N SER A 22 -24.33 -26.73 -52.82
CA SER A 22 -23.39 -27.77 -53.25
C SER A 22 -21.97 -27.37 -53.65
N SER A 23 -21.04 -27.90 -52.87
CA SER A 23 -19.86 -28.73 -53.19
C SER A 23 -18.83 -28.24 -54.23
N MET A 24 -17.59 -28.24 -53.88
CA MET A 24 -16.57 -29.13 -54.45
C MET A 24 -15.20 -29.02 -53.75
N ARG A 25 -14.63 -30.19 -53.58
CA ARG A 25 -13.28 -30.56 -53.13
C ARG A 25 -12.20 -30.16 -54.14
N SER A 26 -10.98 -29.95 -53.63
CA SER A 26 -9.73 -30.67 -53.99
C SER A 26 -8.54 -29.80 -53.66
N GLN A 27 -7.64 -30.25 -52.96
CA GLN A 27 -6.51 -31.14 -53.04
C GLN A 27 -5.17 -30.37 -53.09
N LEU A 28 -4.32 -30.90 -52.26
CA LEU A 28 -2.84 -31.11 -52.32
C LEU A 28 -1.92 -29.91 -52.30
N GLY A 29 -0.98 -29.97 -51.39
CA GLY A 29 0.44 -30.09 -51.67
C GLY A 29 1.35 -29.74 -50.52
N ARG A 30 1.85 -30.76 -49.95
CA ARG A 30 3.06 -30.91 -49.13
C ARG A 30 4.20 -29.94 -49.46
N HIS A 31 4.91 -29.45 -48.43
CA HIS A 31 6.35 -29.71 -48.31
C HIS A 31 6.86 -29.53 -46.87
N ILE A 32 7.43 -30.58 -46.36
CA ILE A 32 8.26 -30.74 -45.16
C ILE A 32 9.65 -30.20 -45.48
N SER A 33 10.29 -29.51 -44.55
CA SER A 33 11.75 -29.57 -44.38
C SER A 33 12.15 -29.34 -42.94
N LEU A 34 12.57 -30.44 -42.32
CA LEU A 34 13.42 -30.48 -41.13
C LEU A 34 14.81 -29.94 -41.47
N VAL A 35 15.40 -29.17 -40.57
CA VAL A 35 16.85 -29.16 -40.40
C VAL A 35 17.15 -29.29 -38.90
N ALA A 36 17.61 -30.48 -38.55
CA ALA A 36 18.30 -30.76 -37.30
C ALA A 36 19.77 -30.40 -37.49
N GLY A 37 20.33 -29.72 -36.53
CA GLY A 37 21.77 -29.42 -36.46
C GLY A 37 22.32 -29.74 -35.07
N THR A 38 22.79 -30.94 -34.94
CA THR A 38 23.57 -31.47 -33.82
C THR A 38 24.99 -30.92 -33.88
N ILE A 39 25.52 -30.42 -32.78
CA ILE A 39 26.97 -30.34 -32.56
C ILE A 39 27.25 -30.88 -31.17
N ALA A 40 28.03 -31.95 -31.20
CA ALA A 40 28.53 -32.73 -30.07
C ALA A 40 29.95 -32.32 -29.67
N LEU A 41 30.24 -32.56 -28.41
CA LEU A 41 31.50 -32.96 -27.77
C LEU A 41 32.75 -32.09 -27.88
N MET A 42 33.29 -31.74 -26.71
CA MET A 42 34.58 -32.30 -26.25
C MET A 42 34.80 -32.02 -24.76
N LEU A 43 34.92 -33.11 -24.00
CA LEU A 43 35.61 -33.21 -22.71
C LEU A 43 37.11 -33.41 -22.96
N PRO A 44 37.97 -33.09 -21.97
CA PRO A 44 38.90 -34.13 -21.54
C PRO A 44 38.88 -34.42 -20.04
N LEU A 45 39.03 -35.69 -19.80
CA LEU A 45 39.32 -36.37 -18.55
C LEU A 45 40.66 -35.97 -17.93
N GLY A 46 40.69 -35.89 -16.60
CA GLY A 46 41.89 -35.86 -15.80
C GLY A 46 41.65 -36.60 -14.49
N LEU A 47 42.19 -37.79 -14.42
CA LEU A 47 42.22 -38.73 -13.29
C LEU A 47 43.17 -38.21 -12.17
N GLY A 48 42.81 -38.46 -10.92
CA GLY A 48 43.75 -38.33 -9.81
C GLY A 48 43.16 -38.59 -8.43
N THR A 49 43.07 -39.82 -8.05
CA THR A 49 43.40 -40.52 -6.78
C THR A 49 42.63 -40.25 -5.49
N VAL A 50 42.17 -41.36 -4.99
CA VAL A 50 41.37 -41.63 -3.78
C VAL A 50 42.24 -41.78 -2.53
N SER A 51 41.61 -41.40 -1.38
CA SER A 51 41.67 -41.98 -0.02
C SER A 51 42.47 -41.24 1.04
N PRO A 52 42.18 -41.44 2.35
CA PRO A 52 41.00 -42.01 3.01
C PRO A 52 40.38 -41.15 4.17
N VAL A 53 39.17 -41.52 4.51
CA VAL A 53 38.34 -41.43 5.74
C VAL A 53 39.05 -40.99 7.04
N ALA A 54 38.50 -40.00 7.69
CA ALA A 54 38.50 -39.82 9.14
C ALA A 54 37.16 -39.20 9.61
N ALA A 55 36.75 -39.64 10.78
CA ALA A 55 35.46 -39.62 11.40
C ALA A 55 34.84 -38.25 11.70
N GLY A 56 33.54 -38.19 11.53
CA GLY A 56 32.51 -37.65 12.40
C GLY A 56 32.66 -36.21 12.94
N THR A 57 31.93 -35.26 12.28
CA THR A 57 31.44 -34.05 12.92
C THR A 57 29.95 -33.87 12.58
N PRO A 58 29.13 -33.33 13.49
CA PRO A 58 27.69 -33.23 13.30
C PRO A 58 27.31 -32.23 12.21
N PRO A 59 26.06 -32.29 11.69
CA PRO A 59 25.66 -31.60 10.47
C PRO A 59 25.76 -30.10 10.58
N GLY A 60 26.31 -29.51 9.55
CA GLY A 60 26.74 -28.14 9.41
C GLY A 60 25.65 -27.13 9.68
N GLY A 61 26.09 -26.11 10.40
CA GLY A 61 25.41 -24.86 10.46
C GLY A 61 25.24 -24.26 9.06
N VAL A 62 24.04 -23.94 8.72
CA VAL A 62 23.73 -23.15 7.52
C VAL A 62 24.41 -21.80 7.72
N GLU A 63 25.34 -21.48 6.84
CA GLU A 63 25.90 -20.15 6.71
C GLU A 63 24.77 -19.18 6.42
N ILE A 64 24.42 -18.35 7.43
CA ILE A 64 23.40 -17.32 7.29
C ILE A 64 24.00 -16.23 6.42
N ALA A 65 23.62 -16.20 5.16
CA ALA A 65 23.86 -15.01 4.33
C ALA A 65 23.07 -13.84 4.95
N SER A 66 23.77 -12.95 5.61
CA SER A 66 23.26 -11.69 6.10
C SER A 66 23.04 -10.73 4.91
N ASN A 67 22.00 -10.96 4.13
CA ASN A 67 21.59 -10.03 3.09
C ASN A 67 20.09 -10.01 2.94
N GLY A 68 19.54 -8.85 3.23
CA GLY A 68 18.26 -8.43 2.70
C GLY A 68 17.11 -8.50 3.69
N VAL A 69 16.93 -7.39 4.39
CA VAL A 69 15.60 -6.96 4.78
C VAL A 69 14.80 -6.83 3.48
N ALA A 70 13.96 -7.79 3.16
CA ALA A 70 13.04 -7.66 2.05
C ALA A 70 12.05 -6.57 2.43
N GLN A 71 12.16 -5.44 1.75
CA GLN A 71 11.25 -4.33 1.88
C GLN A 71 9.89 -4.72 1.33
N LEU A 72 8.96 -5.11 2.20
CA LEU A 72 7.54 -5.02 1.94
C LEU A 72 7.07 -3.71 2.59
N ASP A 73 6.84 -2.71 1.76
CA ASP A 73 6.39 -1.35 2.08
C ASP A 73 7.47 -0.25 2.17
N SER A 74 8.41 -0.26 1.24
CA SER A 74 9.31 0.88 1.03
C SER A 74 8.64 2.10 0.39
N ALA A 75 7.36 2.02 0.01
CA ALA A 75 6.68 3.11 -0.67
C ALA A 75 6.17 4.21 0.25
N MET A 76 6.11 4.00 1.57
CA MET A 76 5.66 5.04 2.49
C MET A 76 6.77 5.71 3.31
N PHE A 77 7.87 5.02 3.57
CA PHE A 77 9.04 5.59 4.23
C PHE A 77 10.22 4.65 3.94
N SER A 78 10.84 4.80 2.77
CA SER A 78 12.13 4.16 2.51
C SER A 78 13.13 4.76 3.46
N GLU A 79 13.74 3.94 4.29
CA GLU A 79 15.03 4.33 4.86
C GLU A 79 15.98 4.54 3.68
N PRO A 80 16.68 5.66 3.57
CA PRO A 80 17.61 5.86 2.48
C PRO A 80 18.67 4.76 2.57
N SER A 81 18.79 3.96 1.52
CA SER A 81 20.01 3.18 1.26
C SER A 81 21.19 4.08 1.55
N ALA A 82 22.17 3.61 2.33
CA ALA A 82 23.32 4.32 2.81
C ALA A 82 23.70 5.51 1.91
N ALA A 83 23.18 6.69 2.23
CA ALA A 83 23.53 7.91 1.54
C ALA A 83 25.01 8.16 1.74
N SER A 84 25.71 8.44 0.67
CA SER A 84 27.08 8.96 0.71
C SER A 84 27.15 10.08 1.74
N PRO A 85 28.21 10.18 2.54
CA PRO A 85 28.34 11.23 3.54
C PRO A 85 28.18 12.59 2.83
N LEU A 86 27.28 13.41 3.37
CA LEU A 86 27.15 14.79 2.94
C LEU A 86 28.50 15.48 3.07
N PRO A 87 28.91 16.34 2.11
CA PRO A 87 30.15 17.07 2.21
C PRO A 87 30.15 17.89 3.50
N GLU A 88 31.24 17.78 4.28
CA GLU A 88 31.51 18.63 5.46
C GLU A 88 31.37 20.11 5.04
N GLY A 89 30.36 20.78 5.55
CA GLY A 89 30.23 22.23 5.38
C GLY A 89 28.86 22.80 4.98
N ALA A 90 27.87 22.00 4.67
CA ALA A 90 26.53 22.54 4.36
C ALA A 90 25.69 22.77 5.63
N ARG A 91 26.06 23.79 6.43
CA ARG A 91 25.13 24.40 7.38
C ARG A 91 24.12 25.22 6.57
N VAL A 92 22.89 24.74 6.47
CA VAL A 92 21.78 25.57 5.99
C VAL A 92 21.46 26.58 7.10
N THR A 93 22.03 27.76 6.99
CA THR A 93 21.62 28.92 7.80
C THR A 93 20.31 29.48 7.20
N ALA A 94 19.18 28.94 7.63
CA ALA A 94 17.92 29.67 7.52
C ALA A 94 17.83 30.57 8.76
N ALA A 95 18.00 31.85 8.56
CA ALA A 95 17.78 32.86 9.59
C ALA A 95 16.28 32.94 9.91
N SER A 96 15.86 32.30 11.00
CA SER A 96 14.56 32.51 11.64
C SER A 96 14.81 32.80 13.11
N THR A 97 14.35 33.96 13.57
CA THR A 97 14.49 34.48 14.94
C THR A 97 13.60 33.78 15.98
N ALA A 98 13.18 32.55 15.72
CA ALA A 98 12.35 31.72 16.61
C ALA A 98 13.04 30.41 17.06
N ALA A 99 14.28 30.18 16.69
CA ALA A 99 14.98 28.93 16.94
C ALA A 99 15.90 29.05 18.13
N ASP A 100 15.58 28.36 19.22
CA ASP A 100 16.53 27.78 20.18
C ASP A 100 15.80 26.86 21.16
N ALA A 101 15.03 25.92 20.61
CA ALA A 101 14.52 24.83 21.41
C ALA A 101 15.45 23.62 21.26
N ALA A 102 15.57 22.86 22.34
CA ALA A 102 16.36 21.64 22.35
C ALA A 102 15.52 20.46 22.82
N ILE A 103 15.84 19.28 22.31
CA ILE A 103 15.37 18.00 22.85
C ILE A 103 16.58 17.29 23.44
N SER A 104 16.52 16.94 24.74
CA SER A 104 17.56 16.17 25.40
C SER A 104 17.03 14.90 26.02
N GLY A 105 17.84 13.86 26.04
CA GLY A 105 17.43 12.58 26.54
C GLY A 105 18.56 11.58 26.70
N SER A 106 18.16 10.33 26.85
CA SER A 106 19.07 9.20 27.01
C SER A 106 18.61 7.98 26.22
N ILE A 107 19.59 7.17 25.84
CA ILE A 107 19.36 5.82 25.33
C ILE A 107 19.47 4.85 26.51
N VAL A 108 18.49 4.00 26.66
CA VAL A 108 18.49 2.91 27.64
C VAL A 108 18.67 1.61 26.88
N PHE A 109 19.73 0.90 27.21
CA PHE A 109 20.03 -0.43 26.70
C PHE A 109 19.45 -1.44 27.68
N GLU A 110 18.21 -1.86 27.45
CA GLU A 110 17.52 -2.83 28.29
C GLU A 110 18.15 -4.21 28.12
N ASP A 111 18.33 -4.96 29.19
CA ASP A 111 19.02 -6.26 29.23
C ASP A 111 20.56 -6.21 28.97
N ALA A 112 21.17 -5.04 28.91
CA ALA A 112 22.61 -4.94 28.94
C ALA A 112 23.16 -5.36 30.30
N SER A 113 24.16 -6.27 30.32
CA SER A 113 24.92 -6.56 31.53
C SER A 113 25.95 -5.45 31.80
N GLU A 114 26.47 -5.36 33.04
CA GLU A 114 27.48 -4.36 33.40
C GLU A 114 28.76 -4.44 32.51
N GLY A 115 29.03 -5.59 31.88
CA GLY A 115 30.17 -5.78 30.97
C GLY A 115 29.88 -5.39 29.52
N ASP A 116 28.63 -5.21 29.13
CA ASP A 116 28.24 -4.90 27.75
C ASP A 116 28.37 -3.40 27.45
N LEU A 117 28.36 -2.55 28.48
CA LEU A 117 28.44 -1.10 28.34
C LEU A 117 29.80 -0.59 28.70
N GLY A 118 30.36 0.26 27.84
CA GLY A 118 31.57 1.01 28.14
C GLY A 118 31.34 2.12 29.17
N PRO A 119 32.41 2.82 29.58
CA PRO A 119 32.37 3.86 30.63
C PRO A 119 31.48 5.06 30.25
N ASN A 120 31.14 5.24 29.00
CA ASN A 120 30.24 6.26 28.47
C ASN A 120 28.76 5.80 28.43
N GLY A 121 28.46 4.58 28.90
CA GLY A 121 27.12 4.00 28.89
C GLY A 121 26.65 3.53 27.52
N LEU A 122 27.56 3.36 26.55
CA LEU A 122 27.28 2.80 25.23
C LEU A 122 27.99 1.44 25.10
N PRO A 123 27.38 0.48 24.40
CA PRO A 123 28.07 -0.72 23.92
C PRO A 123 29.19 -0.37 22.93
N SER A 124 30.02 -1.33 22.58
CA SER A 124 31.01 -1.13 21.51
C SER A 124 30.32 -0.93 20.17
N GLY A 125 30.69 0.12 19.44
CA GLY A 125 30.15 0.44 18.11
C GLY A 125 29.75 1.91 17.93
N ASP A 126 29.23 2.20 16.78
CA ASP A 126 28.72 3.53 16.42
C ASP A 126 27.22 3.57 16.52
N PHE A 127 26.68 4.57 17.17
CA PHE A 127 25.25 4.76 17.38
C PHE A 127 24.87 6.19 17.03
N PHE A 128 23.67 6.35 16.50
CA PHE A 128 23.12 7.62 16.03
C PHE A 128 21.71 7.84 16.56
N VAL A 129 21.35 9.12 16.74
CA VAL A 129 19.97 9.55 16.87
C VAL A 129 19.65 10.43 15.67
N ASP A 130 18.79 9.93 14.80
CA ASP A 130 18.26 10.69 13.67
C ASP A 130 17.08 11.53 14.13
N VAL A 131 16.97 12.75 13.63
CA VAL A 131 15.88 13.68 13.91
C VAL A 131 15.06 13.90 12.66
N TRP A 132 13.76 13.68 12.77
CA TRP A 132 12.83 13.81 11.67
C TRP A 132 11.75 14.83 12.02
N ASN A 133 11.40 15.71 11.11
CA ASN A 133 10.33 16.70 11.30
C ASN A 133 8.93 16.10 11.17
N SER A 134 7.89 16.94 11.34
CA SER A 134 6.48 16.54 11.17
C SER A 134 6.15 16.01 9.78
N ASP A 135 6.92 16.40 8.76
CA ASP A 135 6.77 15.92 7.38
C ASP A 135 7.52 14.62 7.12
N ARG A 136 8.10 14.02 8.16
CA ARG A 136 8.91 12.78 8.10
C ARG A 136 10.19 12.93 7.28
N ARG A 137 10.77 14.14 7.22
CA ARG A 137 12.11 14.38 6.70
C ARG A 137 13.14 14.25 7.80
N ARG A 138 14.23 13.53 7.53
CA ARG A 138 15.40 13.57 8.39
C ARG A 138 16.07 14.93 8.23
N ILE A 139 16.10 15.69 9.32
CA ILE A 139 16.64 17.06 9.33
C ILE A 139 18.00 17.15 10.01
N ASP A 140 18.32 16.19 10.87
CA ASP A 140 19.59 16.13 11.58
C ASP A 140 19.92 14.71 12.00
N GLU A 141 21.21 14.49 12.32
CA GLU A 141 21.75 13.22 12.80
C GLU A 141 22.83 13.52 13.85
N VAL A 142 22.73 12.91 15.01
CA VAL A 142 23.71 13.05 16.07
C VAL A 142 24.38 11.70 16.35
N ARG A 143 25.69 11.61 16.11
CA ARG A 143 26.50 10.47 16.55
C ARG A 143 26.65 10.51 18.06
N LEU A 144 26.34 9.42 18.71
CA LEU A 144 26.42 9.32 20.17
C LEU A 144 27.85 9.11 20.63
N THR A 145 28.29 9.91 21.58
CA THR A 145 29.54 9.74 22.31
C THR A 145 29.29 9.28 23.76
N SER A 146 28.05 9.27 24.18
CA SER A 146 27.56 8.72 25.45
C SER A 146 26.11 8.29 25.28
N SER A 147 25.58 7.58 26.27
CA SER A 147 24.14 7.23 26.30
C SER A 147 23.19 8.43 26.41
N ARG A 148 23.72 9.64 26.50
CA ARG A 148 22.92 10.88 26.52
C ARG A 148 23.07 11.62 25.21
N PHE A 149 22.00 12.28 24.79
CA PHE A 149 21.97 13.11 23.58
C PHE A 149 21.33 14.47 23.85
N THR A 150 21.69 15.45 23.03
CA THR A 150 21.07 16.77 23.00
C THR A 150 20.99 17.22 21.54
N LEU A 151 19.78 17.51 21.10
CA LEU A 151 19.45 17.99 19.77
C LEU A 151 19.12 19.48 19.91
N THR A 152 19.82 20.33 19.18
CA THR A 152 19.69 21.80 19.25
C THR A 152 19.26 22.38 17.92
N GLY A 153 18.89 23.67 17.91
CA GLY A 153 18.46 24.33 16.67
C GLY A 153 17.07 23.95 16.19
N LEU A 154 16.24 23.42 17.09
CA LEU A 154 14.89 23.01 16.79
C LEU A 154 13.90 24.17 16.92
N GLU A 155 12.81 24.16 16.15
CA GLU A 155 11.76 25.16 16.23
C GLU A 155 10.88 24.90 17.47
N ARG A 156 10.66 25.95 18.27
CA ARG A 156 9.83 25.87 19.48
C ARG A 156 8.37 25.57 19.14
N GLY A 157 7.82 24.52 19.76
CA GLY A 157 6.47 24.05 19.55
C GLY A 157 6.29 23.10 18.37
N ALA A 158 7.34 22.90 17.56
CA ALA A 158 7.29 21.92 16.50
C ALA A 158 7.45 20.47 17.04
N GLU A 159 6.84 19.52 16.36
CA GLU A 159 6.92 18.11 16.66
C GLU A 159 8.01 17.44 15.83
N TYR A 160 8.79 16.57 16.49
CA TYR A 160 9.88 15.81 15.89
C TYR A 160 9.72 14.33 16.20
N PHE A 161 10.24 13.48 15.30
CA PHE A 161 10.33 12.05 15.50
C PHE A 161 11.78 11.66 15.65
N LEU A 162 12.10 10.85 16.65
CA LEU A 162 13.47 10.46 16.98
C LEU A 162 13.66 8.98 16.69
N HIS A 163 14.76 8.65 16.02
CA HIS A 163 15.12 7.29 15.65
C HIS A 163 16.51 6.96 16.17
N PHE A 164 16.63 5.98 17.05
CA PHE A 164 17.92 5.41 17.44
C PHE A 164 18.34 4.37 16.41
N ARG A 165 19.55 4.52 15.90
CA ARG A 165 20.09 3.67 14.85
C ARG A 165 21.52 3.21 15.19
N PRO A 166 21.74 1.88 15.38
CA PRO A 166 23.07 1.30 15.41
C PRO A 166 23.67 1.25 14.00
N TYR A 167 24.99 1.35 13.87
CA TYR A 167 25.69 1.26 12.60
C TYR A 167 26.52 -0.02 12.52
N GLY A 168 26.45 -0.76 11.41
CA GLY A 168 27.36 -1.86 11.12
C GLY A 168 27.08 -3.19 11.81
N GLY A 169 25.84 -3.65 11.89
CA GLY A 169 25.53 -5.02 12.33
C GLY A 169 25.68 -5.25 13.83
N GLN A 170 25.36 -4.25 14.61
CA GLN A 170 25.43 -4.26 16.06
C GLN A 170 24.41 -5.22 16.70
N GLU A 171 24.70 -5.69 17.91
CA GLU A 171 23.81 -6.56 18.70
C GLU A 171 22.54 -5.88 19.21
N TRP A 172 22.29 -4.63 18.85
CA TRP A 172 21.18 -3.80 19.34
C TRP A 172 20.22 -3.43 18.23
N GLY A 173 18.93 -3.38 18.53
CA GLY A 173 17.89 -3.05 17.56
C GLY A 173 17.72 -1.54 17.35
N ALA A 174 17.50 -1.11 16.11
CA ALA A 174 17.02 0.23 15.81
C ALA A 174 15.62 0.43 16.38
N VAL A 175 15.33 1.62 16.93
CA VAL A 175 14.02 1.91 17.54
C VAL A 175 13.63 3.37 17.37
N TRP A 176 12.36 3.60 17.07
CA TRP A 176 11.75 4.92 17.10
C TRP A 176 11.26 5.29 18.50
N PHE A 177 11.24 6.58 18.81
CA PHE A 177 10.65 7.06 20.06
C PHE A 177 9.20 6.57 20.18
N GLY A 178 8.88 6.04 21.34
CA GLY A 178 7.62 5.31 21.59
C GLY A 178 7.75 3.79 21.45
N GLY A 179 8.94 3.26 21.06
CA GLY A 179 9.21 1.83 21.03
C GLY A 179 8.74 1.10 19.78
N SER A 180 8.42 1.83 18.70
CA SER A 180 8.08 1.20 17.41
C SER A 180 9.36 0.76 16.67
N ALA A 181 9.27 -0.39 16.00
CA ALA A 181 10.31 -0.87 15.09
C ALA A 181 10.25 -0.20 13.70
N VAL A 182 9.19 0.54 13.42
CA VAL A 182 8.91 1.15 12.10
C VAL A 182 8.54 2.62 12.23
N ALA A 183 8.95 3.42 11.25
CA ALA A 183 8.76 4.88 11.27
C ALA A 183 7.30 5.32 11.43
N VAL A 184 6.36 4.60 10.81
CA VAL A 184 4.93 4.94 10.85
C VAL A 184 4.35 4.88 12.27
N GLY A 185 4.90 4.05 13.16
CA GLY A 185 4.50 3.92 14.56
C GLY A 185 5.24 4.87 15.52
N ALA A 186 6.19 5.66 15.02
CA ALA A 186 6.93 6.59 15.85
C ALA A 186 6.03 7.64 16.51
N GLN A 187 6.28 7.93 17.78
CA GLN A 187 5.58 8.98 18.51
C GLN A 187 6.31 10.32 18.35
N PRO A 188 5.58 11.44 18.24
CA PRO A 188 6.21 12.75 18.17
C PRO A 188 6.71 13.23 19.53
N VAL A 189 7.74 14.05 19.51
CA VAL A 189 8.26 14.81 20.65
C VAL A 189 8.19 16.30 20.31
N ALA A 190 7.45 17.08 21.08
CA ALA A 190 7.40 18.53 20.89
C ALA A 190 8.64 19.21 21.49
N ALA A 191 9.31 20.11 20.75
CA ALA A 191 10.45 20.86 21.27
C ALA A 191 9.97 22.18 21.97
N PRO A 192 10.57 22.56 23.13
CA PRO A 192 11.63 21.87 23.84
C PRO A 192 11.14 20.68 24.67
N ALA A 193 11.97 19.66 24.79
CA ALA A 193 11.72 18.52 25.66
C ALA A 193 13.00 18.10 26.40
N SER A 194 12.84 17.56 27.59
CA SER A 194 13.92 16.99 28.38
C SER A 194 13.53 15.61 28.89
N ASN A 195 14.55 14.81 29.24
CA ASN A 195 14.36 13.44 29.75
C ASN A 195 13.64 12.49 28.76
N VAL A 196 13.83 12.73 27.48
CA VAL A 196 13.34 11.82 26.44
C VAL A 196 14.13 10.52 26.50
N THR A 197 13.44 9.40 26.59
CA THR A 197 14.08 8.08 26.67
C THR A 197 13.79 7.27 25.42
N LEU A 198 14.85 6.81 24.76
CA LEU A 198 14.80 5.82 23.69
C LEU A 198 15.31 4.50 24.27
N THR A 199 14.45 3.49 24.36
CA THR A 199 14.80 2.19 24.91
C THR A 199 15.06 1.21 23.77
N THR A 200 16.26 0.66 23.72
CA THR A 200 16.63 -0.38 22.75
C THR A 200 16.94 -1.69 23.47
N THR A 201 16.79 -2.79 22.77
CA THR A 201 16.98 -4.15 23.29
C THR A 201 17.79 -4.97 22.29
N PRO A 202 18.48 -6.03 22.73
CA PRO A 202 19.02 -6.99 21.79
C PRO A 202 17.90 -7.54 20.88
N PRO A 203 18.18 -7.74 19.58
CA PRO A 203 17.19 -8.30 18.69
C PRO A 203 16.83 -9.73 19.08
N GLY A 204 15.56 -10.06 18.92
CA GLY A 204 15.06 -11.40 19.15
C GLY A 204 15.19 -12.30 17.92
N ALA A 205 14.84 -13.57 18.09
CA ALA A 205 14.72 -14.52 17.01
C ALA A 205 13.47 -15.39 17.18
N ILE A 206 12.91 -15.84 16.05
CA ILE A 206 11.81 -16.80 15.99
C ILE A 206 12.33 -18.07 15.35
N ARG A 207 12.10 -19.22 15.97
CA ARG A 207 12.48 -20.54 15.47
C ARG A 207 11.27 -21.44 15.34
N GLY A 208 11.24 -22.19 14.25
CA GLY A 208 10.18 -23.17 14.02
C GLY A 208 10.49 -24.08 12.85
N SER A 209 9.51 -24.90 12.53
CA SER A 209 9.52 -25.81 11.39
C SER A 209 8.37 -25.48 10.43
N VAL A 210 8.51 -25.92 9.18
CA VAL A 210 7.43 -25.92 8.20
C VAL A 210 7.32 -27.32 7.65
N SER A 211 6.12 -27.90 7.66
CA SER A 211 5.83 -29.23 7.16
C SER A 211 4.79 -29.22 6.04
N GLY A 212 4.74 -30.28 5.24
CA GLY A 212 3.85 -30.38 4.08
C GLY A 212 4.37 -29.69 2.83
N LEU A 213 5.67 -29.41 2.76
CA LEU A 213 6.29 -28.68 1.66
C LEU A 213 6.47 -29.56 0.42
N ALA A 214 5.93 -29.15 -0.72
CA ALA A 214 6.23 -29.75 -2.02
C ALA A 214 7.24 -28.93 -2.85
N THR A 215 7.64 -27.74 -2.38
CA THR A 215 8.53 -26.81 -3.06
C THR A 215 9.22 -25.90 -2.03
N ASN A 216 10.14 -25.05 -2.48
CA ASN A 216 10.76 -24.06 -1.61
C ASN A 216 9.75 -23.03 -1.11
N TRP A 217 9.89 -22.64 0.14
CA TRP A 217 9.05 -21.66 0.79
C TRP A 217 9.87 -20.49 1.31
N SER A 218 9.24 -19.35 1.33
CA SER A 218 9.69 -18.15 2.02
C SER A 218 8.97 -18.07 3.36
N VAL A 219 9.71 -17.96 4.45
CA VAL A 219 9.14 -17.74 5.79
C VAL A 219 9.52 -16.34 6.26
N GLN A 220 8.53 -15.55 6.63
CA GLN A 220 8.68 -14.14 7.00
C GLN A 220 8.10 -13.86 8.37
N GLY A 221 8.82 -13.09 9.19
CA GLY A 221 8.29 -12.48 10.40
C GLY A 221 7.37 -11.31 10.04
N VAL A 222 6.16 -11.29 10.57
CA VAL A 222 5.20 -10.21 10.35
C VAL A 222 4.97 -9.48 11.67
N TYR A 223 5.53 -8.28 11.77
CA TYR A 223 5.44 -7.40 12.92
C TYR A 223 4.12 -6.63 12.92
N ARG A 224 3.48 -6.53 14.10
CA ARG A 224 2.32 -5.65 14.31
C ARG A 224 2.75 -4.41 15.08
N ASP A 225 2.70 -3.27 14.43
CA ASP A 225 3.01 -2.00 15.08
C ASP A 225 2.07 -1.72 16.27
N PRO A 226 2.58 -1.39 17.45
CA PRO A 226 1.76 -1.24 18.65
C PRO A 226 0.80 -0.05 18.61
N TYR A 227 1.09 0.96 17.79
CA TYR A 227 0.32 2.20 17.71
C TYR A 227 -0.66 2.20 16.56
N THR A 228 -0.19 1.94 15.36
CA THR A 228 -1.02 1.97 14.14
C THR A 228 -1.76 0.67 13.89
N LYS A 229 -1.33 -0.43 14.57
CA LYS A 229 -1.79 -1.81 14.35
C LYS A 229 -1.52 -2.35 12.94
N ARG A 230 -0.77 -1.59 12.12
CA ARG A 230 -0.35 -2.05 10.79
C ARG A 230 0.62 -3.22 10.90
N LEU A 231 0.67 -4.00 9.82
CA LEU A 231 1.52 -5.18 9.70
C LEU A 231 2.68 -4.88 8.75
N PHE A 232 3.86 -5.32 9.14
CA PHE A 232 5.10 -5.13 8.38
C PHE A 232 5.86 -6.44 8.32
N GLY A 233 6.30 -6.83 7.13
CA GLY A 233 7.21 -7.95 6.98
C GLY A 233 8.61 -7.55 7.48
N ILE A 234 9.15 -8.29 8.44
CA ILE A 234 10.50 -8.08 8.97
C ILE A 234 11.24 -9.40 9.00
N GLY A 235 12.34 -9.46 8.28
CA GLY A 235 13.13 -10.68 8.15
C GLY A 235 12.43 -11.75 7.31
N THR A 236 13.15 -12.32 6.37
CA THR A 236 12.66 -13.39 5.50
C THR A 236 13.76 -14.41 5.35
N VAL A 237 13.41 -15.70 5.42
CA VAL A 237 14.32 -16.82 5.16
C VAL A 237 13.70 -17.76 4.15
N GLU A 238 14.54 -18.36 3.31
CA GLU A 238 14.13 -19.44 2.42
C GLU A 238 14.19 -20.76 3.17
N VAL A 239 13.16 -21.58 3.02
CA VAL A 239 13.09 -22.93 3.55
C VAL A 239 13.08 -23.91 2.41
N VAL A 240 14.13 -24.73 2.32
CA VAL A 240 14.24 -25.82 1.36
C VAL A 240 13.81 -27.10 2.07
N PRO A 241 12.76 -27.79 1.57
CA PRO A 241 12.26 -29.00 2.22
C PRO A 241 13.24 -30.16 2.07
N ASN A 242 13.26 -31.06 3.06
CA ASN A 242 13.87 -32.37 2.98
C ASN A 242 13.01 -33.35 2.16
N ALA A 243 13.41 -34.62 2.10
CA ALA A 243 12.69 -35.65 1.35
C ALA A 243 11.29 -35.95 1.92
N GLU A 244 11.07 -35.66 3.20
CA GLU A 244 9.79 -35.83 3.90
C GLU A 244 8.87 -34.59 3.77
N GLY A 245 9.33 -33.52 3.09
CA GLY A 245 8.58 -32.30 2.93
C GLY A 245 8.60 -31.40 4.18
N GLU A 246 9.67 -31.51 4.98
CA GLU A 246 9.85 -30.70 6.20
C GLU A 246 11.06 -29.79 6.06
N GLY A 247 11.00 -28.64 6.70
CA GLY A 247 12.10 -27.68 6.79
C GLY A 247 12.08 -26.93 8.10
N SER A 248 13.23 -26.44 8.53
CA SER A 248 13.34 -25.59 9.72
C SER A 248 13.75 -24.18 9.33
N TYR A 249 13.41 -23.21 10.15
CA TYR A 249 13.77 -21.82 9.93
C TYR A 249 14.18 -21.11 11.23
N VAL A 250 15.00 -20.06 11.06
CA VAL A 250 15.34 -19.12 12.12
C VAL A 250 15.27 -17.70 11.55
N LEU A 251 14.35 -16.91 12.04
CA LEU A 251 14.26 -15.48 11.77
C LEU A 251 15.01 -14.74 12.86
N THR A 252 16.07 -14.01 12.51
CA THR A 252 16.94 -13.30 13.44
C THR A 252 16.85 -11.79 13.21
N GLY A 253 17.42 -11.00 14.14
CA GLY A 253 17.47 -9.55 14.00
C GLY A 253 16.12 -8.86 14.25
N LEU A 254 15.19 -9.51 14.93
CA LEU A 254 13.84 -9.01 15.13
C LEU A 254 13.79 -8.03 16.32
N PRO A 255 13.34 -6.78 16.13
CA PRO A 255 13.03 -5.88 17.24
C PRO A 255 12.01 -6.51 18.20
N ARG A 256 12.05 -6.14 19.48
CA ARG A 256 10.98 -6.54 20.42
C ARG A 256 9.62 -6.07 19.90
N GLY A 257 8.62 -6.91 20.03
CA GLY A 257 7.28 -6.57 19.56
C GLY A 257 6.35 -7.76 19.43
N THR A 258 5.25 -7.52 18.75
CA THR A 258 4.21 -8.52 18.54
C THR A 258 4.27 -9.01 17.10
N TYR A 259 4.44 -10.32 16.93
CA TYR A 259 4.67 -10.95 15.63
C TYR A 259 3.67 -12.06 15.35
N THR A 260 3.52 -12.34 14.09
CA THR A 260 3.13 -13.65 13.55
C THR A 260 4.16 -14.08 12.51
N VAL A 261 4.05 -15.31 12.03
CA VAL A 261 4.93 -15.81 10.96
C VAL A 261 4.07 -16.16 9.76
N LEU A 262 4.53 -15.78 8.59
CA LEU A 262 3.94 -16.06 7.29
C LEU A 262 4.84 -17.00 6.50
N ALA A 263 4.28 -18.09 5.99
CA ALA A 263 4.91 -18.94 4.99
C ALA A 263 4.24 -18.76 3.63
N SER A 264 5.05 -18.54 2.60
CA SER A 264 4.59 -18.33 1.20
C SER A 264 5.39 -19.21 0.24
N ALA A 265 4.71 -19.89 -0.68
CA ALA A 265 5.36 -20.74 -1.67
C ALA A 265 6.01 -19.90 -2.79
N TRP A 266 7.23 -20.29 -3.19
CA TRP A 266 7.96 -19.61 -4.28
C TRP A 266 7.35 -19.85 -5.66
N SER A 267 6.73 -20.99 -5.87
CA SER A 267 6.30 -21.46 -7.20
C SER A 267 4.79 -21.48 -7.40
N GLY A 268 4.01 -20.68 -6.74
CA GLY A 268 2.54 -20.62 -6.94
C GLY A 268 1.83 -21.99 -6.83
N GLY A 269 0.57 -21.98 -6.49
CA GLY A 269 -0.23 -23.19 -6.36
C GLY A 269 -0.53 -23.61 -4.93
N TYR A 270 0.03 -22.91 -3.97
CA TYR A 270 -0.27 -23.07 -2.54
C TYR A 270 -0.65 -21.74 -1.93
N ASP A 271 -1.60 -21.77 -0.99
CA ASP A 271 -2.01 -20.60 -0.24
C ASP A 271 -0.95 -20.18 0.78
N ASP A 272 -0.75 -18.88 0.96
CA ASP A 272 -0.01 -18.34 2.09
C ASP A 272 -0.61 -18.84 3.41
N ARG A 273 0.24 -19.14 4.38
CA ARG A 273 -0.18 -19.57 5.73
C ARG A 273 0.50 -18.74 6.80
N PHE A 274 -0.32 -18.17 7.65
CA PHE A 274 0.13 -17.59 8.90
C PHE A 274 0.13 -18.64 10.01
N TRP A 275 0.97 -18.45 10.99
CA TRP A 275 1.05 -19.33 12.15
C TRP A 275 -0.34 -19.58 12.75
N LYS A 276 -0.60 -20.83 13.14
CA LYS A 276 -1.90 -21.38 13.53
C LYS A 276 -2.94 -21.38 12.41
N ASP A 277 -2.47 -21.65 11.19
CA ASP A 277 -3.31 -21.95 10.02
C ASP A 277 -4.23 -20.83 9.56
N ALA A 278 -3.93 -19.57 9.92
CA ALA A 278 -4.67 -18.46 9.37
C ALA A 278 -4.24 -18.18 7.92
N ARG A 279 -5.22 -17.92 7.07
CA ARG A 279 -4.99 -17.62 5.64
C ARG A 279 -4.84 -16.13 5.37
N ARG A 280 -5.29 -15.27 6.28
CA ARG A 280 -5.22 -13.81 6.16
C ARG A 280 -4.52 -13.20 7.36
N ALA A 281 -3.81 -12.12 7.11
CA ALA A 281 -3.05 -11.43 8.14
C ALA A 281 -3.90 -10.95 9.33
N HIS A 282 -5.15 -10.54 9.09
CA HIS A 282 -6.02 -10.07 10.16
C HIS A 282 -6.62 -11.20 11.03
N ASP A 283 -6.65 -12.42 10.51
CA ASP A 283 -7.09 -13.62 11.25
C ASP A 283 -5.91 -14.27 11.98
N ALA A 284 -4.68 -13.85 11.70
CA ALA A 284 -3.48 -14.46 12.25
C ALA A 284 -3.39 -14.33 13.78
N THR A 285 -2.90 -15.38 14.40
CA THR A 285 -2.53 -15.36 15.82
C THR A 285 -1.18 -14.67 15.98
N PHE A 286 -1.11 -13.73 16.92
CA PHE A 286 0.10 -12.98 17.21
C PHE A 286 0.66 -13.37 18.59
N PHE A 287 2.00 -13.33 18.71
CA PHE A 287 2.73 -13.61 19.93
C PHE A 287 3.81 -12.56 20.18
N PRO A 288 4.22 -12.32 21.44
CA PRO A 288 5.28 -11.38 21.73
C PRO A 288 6.64 -12.00 21.44
N VAL A 289 7.54 -11.21 20.86
CA VAL A 289 8.98 -11.44 20.84
C VAL A 289 9.58 -10.47 21.87
N ALA A 290 9.68 -10.94 23.11
CA ALA A 290 10.20 -10.18 24.25
C ALA A 290 11.58 -10.70 24.68
N ASP A 291 11.85 -11.97 24.42
CA ASP A 291 13.10 -12.65 24.77
C ASP A 291 13.95 -12.91 23.53
N ARG A 292 15.22 -13.28 23.75
CA ARG A 292 16.17 -13.56 22.65
C ARG A 292 15.68 -14.62 21.66
N TYR A 293 14.86 -15.58 22.13
CA TYR A 293 14.34 -16.66 21.29
C TYR A 293 12.89 -16.96 21.59
N VAL A 294 12.08 -17.12 20.56
CA VAL A 294 10.75 -17.71 20.61
C VAL A 294 10.81 -18.98 19.78
N GLU A 295 10.52 -20.11 20.40
CA GLU A 295 10.61 -21.44 19.78
C GLU A 295 9.23 -22.08 19.62
N GLY A 296 9.12 -23.12 18.77
CA GLY A 296 7.87 -23.86 18.55
C GLY A 296 6.85 -23.09 17.71
N ILE A 297 7.31 -22.19 16.85
CA ILE A 297 6.45 -21.49 15.90
C ILE A 297 6.40 -22.33 14.62
N ASP A 298 5.69 -23.45 14.68
CA ASP A 298 5.61 -24.43 13.61
C ASP A 298 4.40 -24.14 12.71
N LEU A 299 4.59 -24.30 11.40
CA LEU A 299 3.57 -24.15 10.37
C LEU A 299 3.38 -25.51 9.67
N ALA A 300 2.11 -25.93 9.55
CA ALA A 300 1.74 -27.07 8.73
C ALA A 300 1.04 -26.56 7.46
N ILE A 301 1.57 -26.94 6.31
CA ILE A 301 1.00 -26.56 5.02
C ILE A 301 0.22 -27.77 4.49
N PRO A 302 -1.11 -27.71 4.35
CA PRO A 302 -1.87 -28.82 3.80
C PRO A 302 -1.45 -29.08 2.35
N ALA A 303 -0.94 -30.27 2.07
CA ALA A 303 -0.44 -30.65 0.75
C ALA A 303 -1.55 -30.80 -0.32
N ASP A 304 -2.78 -30.96 0.12
CA ASP A 304 -3.92 -31.38 -0.72
C ASP A 304 -4.96 -30.28 -0.99
N GLU A 305 -4.74 -29.05 -0.51
CA GLU A 305 -5.66 -27.94 -0.82
C GLU A 305 -5.28 -27.30 -2.15
N PRO A 306 -6.07 -27.50 -3.21
CA PRO A 306 -5.83 -26.79 -4.46
C PRO A 306 -6.00 -25.30 -4.22
N TRP A 307 -5.11 -24.52 -4.82
CA TRP A 307 -5.25 -23.06 -4.82
C TRP A 307 -6.63 -22.65 -5.35
N SER A 308 -7.40 -21.98 -4.54
CA SER A 308 -8.74 -21.51 -4.87
C SER A 308 -8.96 -20.08 -4.36
N TRP A 309 -9.76 -19.31 -5.08
CA TRP A 309 -10.16 -17.99 -4.60
C TRP A 309 -11.14 -18.09 -3.44
N HIS A 310 -10.87 -17.30 -2.41
CA HIS A 310 -11.78 -17.08 -1.29
C HIS A 310 -12.32 -15.66 -1.37
N THR A 311 -13.61 -15.51 -1.19
CA THR A 311 -14.26 -14.21 -1.23
C THR A 311 -14.96 -13.92 0.09
N ASP A 312 -14.88 -12.67 0.52
CA ASP A 312 -15.69 -12.13 1.60
C ASP A 312 -16.33 -10.81 1.19
N ARG A 313 -17.10 -10.20 2.07
CA ARG A 313 -17.87 -9.01 1.74
C ARG A 313 -17.86 -8.01 2.88
N LEU A 314 -17.61 -6.74 2.54
CA LEU A 314 -17.78 -5.59 3.42
C LEU A 314 -18.95 -4.75 2.92
N SER A 315 -20.01 -4.69 3.70
CA SER A 315 -21.23 -3.93 3.35
C SER A 315 -21.94 -3.40 4.58
N GLY A 316 -22.79 -2.41 4.38
CA GLY A 316 -23.71 -1.85 5.34
C GLY A 316 -25.11 -1.68 4.74
N SER A 317 -26.04 -1.12 5.51
CA SER A 317 -27.40 -0.83 5.07
C SER A 317 -27.48 0.20 3.94
N ASP A 318 -26.49 1.06 3.86
CA ASP A 318 -26.32 2.11 2.85
C ASP A 318 -24.84 2.38 2.60
N ARG A 319 -24.53 3.35 1.72
CA ARG A 319 -23.16 3.74 1.38
C ARG A 319 -22.35 4.29 2.56
N TYR A 320 -23.00 4.90 3.52
CA TYR A 320 -22.36 5.45 4.72
C TYR A 320 -21.98 4.33 5.68
N ALA A 321 -22.90 3.41 5.92
CA ALA A 321 -22.66 2.21 6.72
C ALA A 321 -21.64 1.27 6.06
N THR A 322 -21.64 1.15 4.72
CA THR A 322 -20.61 0.41 3.97
C THR A 322 -19.24 1.07 4.15
N SER A 323 -19.14 2.39 4.04
CA SER A 323 -17.91 3.15 4.31
C SER A 323 -17.38 2.88 5.72
N VAL A 324 -18.26 2.82 6.71
CA VAL A 324 -17.91 2.47 8.10
C VAL A 324 -17.45 1.01 8.23
N ALA A 325 -18.11 0.06 7.58
CA ALA A 325 -17.70 -1.35 7.60
C ALA A 325 -16.28 -1.52 7.01
N ILE A 326 -15.99 -0.85 5.90
CA ILE A 326 -14.68 -0.84 5.27
C ILE A 326 -13.64 -0.20 6.19
N SER A 327 -13.96 0.95 6.82
CA SER A 327 -13.09 1.61 7.78
C SER A 327 -12.74 0.70 8.97
N ARG A 328 -13.73 0.05 9.55
CA ARG A 328 -13.54 -0.87 10.69
C ARG A 328 -12.66 -2.06 10.35
N SER A 329 -12.72 -2.56 9.13
CA SER A 329 -11.87 -3.67 8.70
C SER A 329 -10.40 -3.28 8.56
N ALA A 330 -10.08 -2.01 8.27
CA ALA A 330 -8.73 -1.57 7.91
C ALA A 330 -8.05 -0.69 8.97
N PHE A 331 -8.82 0.10 9.75
CA PHE A 331 -8.25 1.12 10.63
C PHE A 331 -8.54 0.85 12.11
N SER A 332 -7.50 0.96 12.93
CA SER A 332 -7.58 0.96 14.39
C SER A 332 -7.80 2.39 14.94
N PRO A 333 -8.25 2.55 16.20
CA PRO A 333 -8.29 3.85 16.85
C PRO A 333 -6.94 4.58 16.85
N GLY A 334 -6.98 5.93 16.84
CA GLY A 334 -5.80 6.78 16.88
C GLY A 334 -5.25 7.12 15.50
N VAL A 335 -6.08 7.13 14.45
CA VAL A 335 -5.62 7.51 13.11
C VAL A 335 -5.08 8.96 13.10
N PRO A 336 -3.97 9.24 12.39
CA PRO A 336 -3.38 10.57 12.36
C PRO A 336 -4.32 11.60 11.72
N VAL A 337 -5.06 11.20 10.68
CA VAL A 337 -6.01 12.05 9.98
C VAL A 337 -7.19 11.24 9.47
N LEU A 338 -8.36 11.87 9.47
CA LEU A 338 -9.57 11.35 8.85
C LEU A 338 -10.04 12.31 7.76
N TYR A 339 -10.16 11.83 6.55
CA TYR A 339 -10.80 12.56 5.47
C TYR A 339 -12.29 12.22 5.44
N ILE A 340 -13.13 13.21 5.27
CA ILE A 340 -14.59 13.05 5.16
C ILE A 340 -15.04 13.71 3.86
N ALA A 341 -15.66 12.94 2.99
CA ALA A 341 -16.20 13.40 1.72
C ALA A 341 -17.70 13.10 1.60
N SER A 342 -18.37 13.78 0.69
CA SER A 342 -19.78 13.53 0.41
C SER A 342 -19.98 12.13 -0.21
N GLY A 343 -20.92 11.35 0.34
CA GLY A 343 -21.36 10.11 -0.29
C GLY A 343 -22.45 10.31 -1.35
N ALA A 344 -22.99 11.52 -1.50
CA ALA A 344 -23.95 11.83 -2.54
C ALA A 344 -23.30 12.16 -3.90
N ASN A 345 -22.06 12.70 -3.86
CA ASN A 345 -21.29 13.12 -5.03
C ASN A 345 -19.87 12.53 -4.96
N TRP A 346 -19.32 12.18 -6.11
CA TRP A 346 -18.04 11.49 -6.24
C TRP A 346 -16.82 12.39 -6.43
N PRO A 347 -16.90 13.62 -7.00
CA PRO A 347 -15.72 14.29 -7.53
C PRO A 347 -14.64 14.59 -6.48
N ASP A 348 -15.05 15.13 -5.34
CA ASP A 348 -14.12 15.55 -4.28
C ASP A 348 -13.47 14.33 -3.61
N ALA A 349 -14.20 13.21 -3.48
CA ALA A 349 -13.71 11.98 -2.87
C ALA A 349 -12.62 11.28 -3.69
N LEU A 350 -12.60 11.45 -5.02
CA LEU A 350 -11.62 10.82 -5.90
C LEU A 350 -10.16 11.23 -5.59
N SER A 351 -9.94 12.50 -5.28
CA SER A 351 -8.61 12.99 -4.88
C SER A 351 -8.36 12.85 -3.36
N ALA A 352 -9.43 12.68 -2.57
CA ALA A 352 -9.33 12.54 -1.11
C ALA A 352 -8.78 11.17 -0.67
N GLY A 353 -9.11 10.09 -1.38
CA GLY A 353 -8.64 8.74 -1.06
C GLY A 353 -7.12 8.63 -1.06
N PRO A 354 -6.43 8.98 -2.16
CA PRO A 354 -4.96 9.03 -2.21
C PRO A 354 -4.35 9.97 -1.16
N ALA A 355 -4.96 11.13 -0.93
CA ALA A 355 -4.50 12.08 0.09
C ALA A 355 -4.61 11.50 1.51
N ALA A 356 -5.69 10.78 1.81
CA ALA A 356 -5.86 10.08 3.08
C ALA A 356 -4.79 8.98 3.25
N ALA A 357 -4.61 8.15 2.23
CA ALA A 357 -3.62 7.07 2.23
C ALA A 357 -2.19 7.60 2.43
N ALA A 358 -1.80 8.66 1.71
CA ALA A 358 -0.49 9.28 1.80
C ALA A 358 -0.18 9.87 3.20
N ARG A 359 -1.22 10.16 3.99
CA ARG A 359 -1.11 10.65 5.37
C ARG A 359 -1.36 9.54 6.41
N GLY A 360 -1.45 8.26 6.00
CA GLY A 360 -1.75 7.13 6.88
C GLY A 360 -3.15 7.22 7.52
N GLY A 361 -4.07 7.89 6.86
CA GLY A 361 -5.40 8.19 7.35
C GLY A 361 -6.52 7.41 6.68
N ALA A 362 -7.71 7.50 7.26
CA ALA A 362 -8.93 6.91 6.75
C ALA A 362 -9.73 7.86 5.87
N LEU A 363 -10.62 7.32 5.02
CA LEU A 363 -11.64 8.06 4.29
C LEU A 363 -13.01 7.53 4.69
N LEU A 364 -13.91 8.42 5.13
CA LEU A 364 -15.31 8.14 5.38
C LEU A 364 -16.22 8.97 4.47
N LEU A 365 -17.35 8.39 4.12
CA LEU A 365 -18.41 9.09 3.40
C LEU A 365 -19.47 9.59 4.37
N THR A 366 -19.97 10.80 4.17
CA THR A 366 -21.08 11.38 4.95
C THR A 366 -22.21 11.83 4.06
N ASP A 367 -23.43 11.90 4.63
CA ASP A 367 -24.51 12.63 4.00
C ASP A 367 -24.18 14.14 4.00
N PRO A 368 -24.41 14.85 2.88
CA PRO A 368 -24.12 16.28 2.77
C PRO A 368 -24.81 17.17 3.81
N ASN A 369 -26.02 16.81 4.19
CA ASN A 369 -26.93 17.64 4.98
C ASN A 369 -27.00 17.24 6.45
N SER A 370 -26.48 16.04 6.81
CA SER A 370 -26.51 15.53 8.17
C SER A 370 -25.42 14.52 8.44
N LEU A 371 -24.83 14.53 9.62
CA LEU A 371 -23.92 13.50 10.07
C LEU A 371 -24.74 12.31 10.62
N THR A 372 -24.75 11.19 9.90
CA THR A 372 -25.48 10.00 10.35
C THR A 372 -24.86 9.42 11.63
N PRO A 373 -25.67 8.81 12.55
CA PRO A 373 -25.13 8.25 13.80
C PRO A 373 -24.01 7.23 13.58
N VAL A 374 -24.13 6.36 12.57
CA VAL A 374 -23.12 5.31 12.30
C VAL A 374 -21.76 5.91 11.90
N VAL A 375 -21.75 7.02 11.14
CA VAL A 375 -20.52 7.74 10.79
C VAL A 375 -19.96 8.50 11.99
N ALA A 376 -20.84 9.14 12.80
CA ALA A 376 -20.40 9.83 14.02
C ALA A 376 -19.75 8.87 15.03
N ASP A 377 -20.30 7.67 15.19
CA ASP A 377 -19.74 6.64 16.06
C ASP A 377 -18.40 6.12 15.55
N GLU A 378 -18.26 5.99 14.24
CA GLU A 378 -16.99 5.60 13.63
C GLU A 378 -15.91 6.68 13.78
N ILE A 379 -16.25 7.96 13.64
CA ILE A 379 -15.34 9.07 13.91
C ILE A 379 -14.84 9.01 15.37
N ARG A 380 -15.74 8.77 16.34
CA ARG A 380 -15.36 8.62 17.74
C ARG A 380 -14.47 7.40 17.98
N ARG A 381 -14.77 6.27 17.33
CA ARG A 381 -13.94 5.05 17.40
C ARG A 381 -12.54 5.29 16.85
N LEU A 382 -12.44 5.93 15.68
CA LEU A 382 -11.16 6.23 15.05
C LEU A 382 -10.33 7.22 15.86
N ALA A 383 -10.96 8.07 16.69
CA ALA A 383 -10.31 9.09 17.50
C ALA A 383 -9.22 9.86 16.72
N PRO A 384 -9.56 10.48 15.57
CA PRO A 384 -8.58 11.11 14.71
C PRO A 384 -7.95 12.34 15.38
N ARG A 385 -6.65 12.56 15.18
CA ARG A 385 -5.98 13.79 15.61
C ARG A 385 -6.44 15.00 14.81
N ARG A 386 -6.81 14.80 13.55
CA ARG A 386 -7.29 15.82 12.61
C ARG A 386 -8.38 15.25 11.73
N ILE A 387 -9.37 16.07 11.40
CA ILE A 387 -10.35 15.79 10.35
C ILE A 387 -10.17 16.80 9.20
N VAL A 388 -10.17 16.28 7.97
CA VAL A 388 -10.21 17.08 6.74
C VAL A 388 -11.55 16.81 6.05
N VAL A 389 -12.44 17.82 6.05
CA VAL A 389 -13.69 17.75 5.32
C VAL A 389 -13.44 18.22 3.89
N VAL A 390 -13.69 17.34 2.91
CA VAL A 390 -13.39 17.60 1.50
C VAL A 390 -14.65 17.99 0.75
N GLY A 391 -14.56 19.13 0.08
CA GLY A 391 -15.65 19.77 -0.65
C GLY A 391 -16.11 21.09 -0.03
N SER A 392 -16.71 21.92 -0.85
CA SER A 392 -17.21 23.23 -0.45
C SER A 392 -18.48 23.14 0.41
N ASP A 393 -19.00 24.27 0.86
CA ASP A 393 -20.26 24.38 1.61
C ASP A 393 -21.48 23.89 0.82
N LEU A 394 -21.36 23.84 -0.52
CA LEU A 394 -22.38 23.27 -1.40
C LEU A 394 -22.32 21.75 -1.44
N THR A 395 -21.16 21.16 -1.11
CA THR A 395 -20.96 19.70 -1.12
C THR A 395 -21.27 19.08 0.22
N ILE A 396 -20.83 19.71 1.32
CA ILE A 396 -21.13 19.34 2.71
C ILE A 396 -21.51 20.62 3.44
N THR A 397 -22.77 20.70 3.88
CA THR A 397 -23.33 21.92 4.46
C THR A 397 -22.55 22.41 5.68
N PRO A 398 -22.58 23.72 5.98
CA PRO A 398 -21.95 24.28 7.19
C PRO A 398 -22.42 23.58 8.48
N SER A 399 -23.70 23.27 8.59
CA SER A 399 -24.27 22.58 9.75
C SER A 399 -23.67 21.18 9.96
N THR A 400 -23.50 20.41 8.86
CA THR A 400 -22.84 19.09 8.91
C THR A 400 -21.37 19.24 9.28
N TYR A 401 -20.68 20.22 8.68
CA TYR A 401 -19.29 20.52 9.03
C TYR A 401 -19.11 20.86 10.51
N GLU A 402 -19.94 21.74 11.07
CA GLU A 402 -19.88 22.10 12.49
C GLU A 402 -20.12 20.89 13.40
N THR A 403 -21.00 19.97 13.01
CA THR A 403 -21.25 18.75 13.76
C THR A 403 -20.03 17.82 13.74
N ILE A 404 -19.37 17.69 12.59
CA ILE A 404 -18.12 16.94 12.44
C ILE A 404 -17.00 17.59 13.25
N ALA A 405 -16.88 18.92 13.22
CA ALA A 405 -15.82 19.66 13.87
C ALA A 405 -15.78 19.49 15.40
N ARG A 406 -16.89 19.12 16.02
CA ARG A 406 -16.95 18.82 17.47
C ARG A 406 -16.37 17.46 17.84
N LEU A 407 -16.00 16.62 16.85
CA LEU A 407 -15.57 15.24 17.09
C LEU A 407 -14.04 15.04 17.02
N ALA A 408 -13.27 16.10 16.73
CA ALA A 408 -11.81 16.04 16.72
C ALA A 408 -11.18 17.36 17.20
N PRO A 409 -9.94 17.34 17.71
CA PRO A 409 -9.25 18.56 18.17
C PRO A 409 -9.02 19.59 17.06
N VAL A 410 -8.78 19.12 15.84
CA VAL A 410 -8.54 19.96 14.67
C VAL A 410 -9.42 19.50 13.53
N THR A 411 -10.19 20.42 12.96
CA THR A 411 -10.98 20.16 11.76
C THR A 411 -10.78 21.29 10.77
N GLU A 412 -10.47 20.95 9.54
CA GLU A 412 -10.30 21.89 8.45
C GLU A 412 -11.14 21.47 7.24
N ARG A 413 -11.42 22.42 6.36
CA ARG A 413 -12.11 22.19 5.10
C ARG A 413 -11.16 22.41 3.93
N ILE A 414 -11.14 21.47 2.99
CA ILE A 414 -10.51 21.64 1.68
C ILE A 414 -11.62 21.55 0.63
N GLY A 415 -11.97 22.66 0.02
CA GLY A 415 -13.02 22.75 -0.98
C GLY A 415 -12.84 23.96 -1.88
N GLY A 416 -12.69 23.74 -3.16
CA GLY A 416 -12.58 24.74 -4.20
C GLY A 416 -13.95 25.16 -4.76
N ARG A 417 -13.95 26.06 -5.74
CA ARG A 417 -15.14 26.48 -6.50
C ARG A 417 -15.72 25.34 -7.33
N ASP A 418 -14.86 24.41 -7.72
CA ASP A 418 -15.21 23.22 -8.49
C ASP A 418 -14.31 22.03 -8.10
N ARG A 419 -14.58 20.85 -8.69
CA ARG A 419 -13.85 19.62 -8.46
C ARG A 419 -12.36 19.68 -8.86
N TYR A 420 -12.05 20.49 -9.86
CA TYR A 420 -10.68 20.65 -10.35
C TYR A 420 -9.85 21.46 -9.36
N GLU A 421 -10.42 22.53 -8.83
CA GLU A 421 -9.79 23.33 -7.79
C GLU A 421 -9.65 22.55 -6.49
N THR A 422 -10.69 21.81 -6.05
CA THR A 422 -10.62 20.92 -4.88
C THR A 422 -9.48 19.90 -5.06
N SER A 423 -9.38 19.27 -6.23
CA SER A 423 -8.31 18.33 -6.54
C SER A 423 -6.91 18.97 -6.47
N ARG A 424 -6.73 20.18 -7.06
CA ARG A 424 -5.47 20.93 -6.99
C ARG A 424 -5.10 21.32 -5.54
N MET A 425 -6.08 21.70 -4.73
CA MET A 425 -5.87 22.03 -3.31
C MET A 425 -5.39 20.80 -2.51
N LEU A 426 -5.98 19.64 -2.75
CA LEU A 426 -5.54 18.37 -2.13
C LEU A 426 -4.12 18.00 -2.57
N VAL A 427 -3.82 18.13 -3.86
CA VAL A 427 -2.46 17.89 -4.39
C VAL A 427 -1.46 18.84 -3.72
N ALA A 428 -1.73 20.14 -3.70
CA ALA A 428 -0.85 21.12 -3.07
C ALA A 428 -0.73 20.94 -1.56
N GLY A 429 -1.79 20.52 -0.86
CA GLY A 429 -1.79 20.32 0.59
C GLY A 429 -1.04 19.06 1.04
N VAL A 430 -0.99 18.02 0.21
CA VAL A 430 -0.47 16.71 0.59
C VAL A 430 0.77 16.32 -0.20
N PHE A 431 0.88 16.70 -1.48
CA PHE A 431 1.89 16.18 -2.40
C PHE A 431 2.86 17.26 -2.94
N ASP A 432 2.86 18.45 -2.35
CA ASP A 432 3.80 19.50 -2.68
C ASP A 432 5.22 19.08 -2.25
N ARG A 433 6.19 19.10 -3.19
CA ARG A 433 7.58 18.68 -2.98
C ARG A 433 8.28 19.46 -1.86
N ASP A 434 7.93 20.75 -1.67
CA ASP A 434 8.52 21.57 -0.63
C ASP A 434 8.05 21.15 0.78
N ARG A 435 7.03 20.26 0.86
CA ARG A 435 6.44 19.72 2.09
C ARG A 435 6.68 18.22 2.28
N ARG A 436 7.35 17.56 1.35
CA ARG A 436 7.61 16.11 1.39
C ARG A 436 9.09 15.82 1.29
N GLU A 437 9.50 14.69 1.86
CA GLU A 437 10.88 14.19 1.78
C GLU A 437 11.26 13.73 0.38
N GLN A 438 10.30 13.20 -0.35
CA GLN A 438 10.49 12.70 -1.72
C GLN A 438 9.46 13.34 -2.64
N ASP A 439 9.89 13.66 -3.84
CA ASP A 439 8.99 14.04 -4.92
C ASP A 439 7.97 12.93 -5.16
N ALA A 440 6.77 13.27 -5.59
CA ALA A 440 5.84 12.25 -6.02
C ALA A 440 6.43 11.53 -7.23
N MET A 441 6.72 10.23 -7.10
CA MET A 441 7.30 9.46 -8.20
C MET A 441 6.42 9.49 -9.45
N GLU A 442 5.10 9.58 -9.27
CA GLU A 442 4.12 9.55 -10.34
C GLU A 442 2.90 10.40 -9.98
N VAL A 443 2.33 11.11 -10.94
CA VAL A 443 1.04 11.79 -10.82
C VAL A 443 0.05 11.12 -11.76
N TYR A 444 -1.06 10.65 -11.22
CA TYR A 444 -2.17 10.16 -12.02
C TYR A 444 -3.08 11.31 -12.41
N ILE A 445 -3.34 11.46 -13.69
CA ILE A 445 -4.19 12.52 -14.24
C ILE A 445 -5.43 11.87 -14.86
N ALA A 446 -6.61 12.25 -14.40
CA ALA A 446 -7.88 11.71 -14.86
C ALA A 446 -8.88 12.82 -15.17
N THR A 447 -9.91 12.49 -15.98
CA THR A 447 -10.99 13.45 -16.21
C THR A 447 -11.87 13.61 -14.96
N GLY A 448 -12.23 14.84 -14.63
CA GLY A 448 -13.23 15.12 -13.61
C GLY A 448 -14.68 15.11 -14.13
N ARG A 449 -14.92 14.78 -15.40
CA ARG A 449 -16.27 14.74 -16.00
C ARG A 449 -17.05 13.48 -15.67
N ASN A 450 -16.35 12.37 -15.47
CA ASN A 450 -16.92 11.09 -15.05
C ASN A 450 -16.00 10.43 -14.01
N PHE A 451 -16.46 9.36 -13.34
CA PHE A 451 -15.75 8.80 -12.20
C PHE A 451 -14.87 7.57 -12.48
N PRO A 452 -15.15 6.68 -13.47
CA PRO A 452 -14.55 5.35 -13.47
C PRO A 452 -13.03 5.33 -13.61
N ASP A 453 -12.49 6.11 -14.55
CA ASP A 453 -11.04 6.19 -14.78
C ASP A 453 -10.33 6.85 -13.58
N ALA A 454 -10.92 7.93 -13.03
CA ALA A 454 -10.40 8.61 -11.86
C ALA A 454 -10.46 7.73 -10.60
N LEU A 455 -11.47 6.87 -10.47
CA LEU A 455 -11.61 5.92 -9.36
C LEU A 455 -10.55 4.83 -9.41
N SER A 456 -10.31 4.27 -10.61
CA SER A 456 -9.24 3.30 -10.84
C SER A 456 -7.85 3.92 -10.58
N ALA A 457 -7.64 5.16 -11.04
CA ALA A 457 -6.45 5.95 -10.75
C ALA A 457 -6.26 6.16 -9.24
N SER A 458 -7.33 6.54 -8.52
CA SER A 458 -7.29 6.79 -7.08
C SER A 458 -6.88 5.55 -6.29
N SER A 459 -7.40 4.39 -6.68
CA SER A 459 -7.08 3.12 -6.04
C SER A 459 -5.60 2.78 -6.13
N VAL A 460 -5.01 2.94 -7.30
CA VAL A 460 -3.60 2.62 -7.56
C VAL A 460 -2.66 3.69 -7.00
N ALA A 461 -3.03 4.96 -7.15
CA ALA A 461 -2.28 6.09 -6.61
C ALA A 461 -2.14 6.02 -5.09
N ALA A 462 -3.20 5.60 -4.39
CA ALA A 462 -3.20 5.47 -2.94
C ALA A 462 -2.14 4.48 -2.43
N GLN A 463 -1.89 3.38 -3.15
CA GLN A 463 -0.86 2.40 -2.79
C GLN A 463 0.56 2.98 -2.85
N SER A 464 0.83 3.83 -3.83
CA SER A 464 2.17 4.43 -4.04
C SER A 464 2.29 5.83 -3.45
N SER A 465 1.35 6.24 -2.58
CA SER A 465 1.31 7.59 -2.01
C SER A 465 1.43 8.69 -3.08
N SER A 466 0.87 8.45 -4.25
CA SER A 466 0.86 9.32 -5.42
C SER A 466 -0.42 10.14 -5.48
N PRO A 467 -0.40 11.37 -6.00
CA PRO A 467 -1.61 12.17 -6.17
C PRO A 467 -2.46 11.71 -7.36
N VAL A 468 -3.77 11.96 -7.26
CA VAL A 468 -4.68 12.01 -8.39
C VAL A 468 -5.09 13.45 -8.62
N LEU A 469 -4.81 13.96 -9.81
CA LEU A 469 -5.19 15.29 -10.24
C LEU A 469 -6.30 15.20 -11.29
N LEU A 470 -7.42 15.88 -11.01
CA LEU A 470 -8.54 15.96 -11.92
C LEU A 470 -8.42 17.18 -12.84
N LEU A 471 -8.69 16.96 -14.14
CA LEU A 471 -8.79 18.03 -15.13
C LEU A 471 -10.05 17.85 -15.98
N ASP A 472 -10.39 18.89 -16.76
CA ASP A 472 -11.39 18.79 -17.82
C ASP A 472 -10.78 18.09 -19.03
N GLY A 473 -11.08 16.81 -19.18
CA GLY A 473 -10.49 15.98 -20.24
C GLY A 473 -10.84 16.39 -21.67
N GLU A 474 -11.86 17.22 -21.88
CA GLU A 474 -12.26 17.72 -23.21
C GLU A 474 -11.58 19.05 -23.58
N SER A 475 -10.89 19.68 -22.63
CA SER A 475 -10.15 20.92 -22.90
C SER A 475 -9.06 20.69 -23.95
N SER A 476 -8.69 21.76 -24.64
CA SER A 476 -7.61 21.74 -25.64
C SER A 476 -6.22 21.94 -25.02
N THR A 477 -6.15 22.50 -23.81
CA THR A 477 -4.90 22.81 -23.11
C THR A 477 -5.06 22.60 -21.60
N VAL A 478 -3.96 22.42 -20.91
CA VAL A 478 -3.90 22.43 -19.45
C VAL A 478 -3.86 23.88 -18.97
N ASP A 479 -4.72 24.25 -18.01
CA ASP A 479 -4.74 25.58 -17.44
C ASP A 479 -3.53 25.86 -16.53
N ASP A 480 -3.23 27.17 -16.28
CA ASP A 480 -2.07 27.59 -15.50
C ASP A 480 -2.11 27.11 -14.04
N ALA A 481 -3.29 27.02 -13.44
CA ALA A 481 -3.43 26.54 -12.07
C ALA A 481 -3.10 25.04 -11.98
N THR A 482 -3.53 24.27 -12.97
CA THR A 482 -3.21 22.84 -13.10
C THR A 482 -1.72 22.62 -13.38
N ARG A 483 -1.12 23.42 -14.30
CA ARG A 483 0.34 23.40 -14.52
C ARG A 483 1.12 23.68 -13.24
N GLY A 484 0.72 24.71 -12.51
CA GLY A 484 1.34 25.07 -11.24
C GLY A 484 1.22 23.97 -10.17
N ALA A 485 0.09 23.28 -10.11
CA ALA A 485 -0.09 22.15 -9.19
C ALA A 485 0.81 20.97 -9.58
N LEU A 486 0.88 20.60 -10.86
CA LEU A 486 1.77 19.55 -11.37
C LEU A 486 3.25 19.87 -11.11
N SER A 487 3.70 21.09 -11.41
CA SER A 487 5.10 21.50 -11.18
C SER A 487 5.52 21.37 -9.72
N ARG A 488 4.61 21.63 -8.77
CA ARG A 488 4.91 21.52 -7.35
C ARG A 488 5.02 20.10 -6.83
N THR A 489 4.54 19.10 -7.57
CA THR A 489 4.70 17.70 -7.15
C THR A 489 6.14 17.19 -7.28
N GLY A 490 6.95 17.84 -8.13
CA GLY A 490 8.31 17.39 -8.44
C GLY A 490 8.39 16.06 -9.19
N SER A 491 7.25 15.53 -9.63
CA SER A 491 7.18 14.22 -10.28
C SER A 491 7.85 14.22 -11.65
N ASP A 492 8.55 13.15 -11.94
CA ASP A 492 9.17 12.87 -13.24
C ASP A 492 8.24 12.06 -14.19
N THR A 493 7.08 11.63 -13.71
CA THR A 493 6.14 10.81 -14.48
C THR A 493 4.70 11.25 -14.28
N PHE A 494 3.99 11.52 -15.37
CA PHE A 494 2.54 11.74 -15.38
C PHE A 494 1.85 10.62 -16.14
N THR A 495 0.89 9.95 -15.51
CA THR A 495 0.09 8.90 -16.12
C THR A 495 -1.33 9.39 -16.37
N LEU A 496 -1.67 9.56 -17.65
CA LEU A 496 -3.02 9.85 -18.11
C LEU A 496 -3.87 8.58 -18.01
N VAL A 497 -4.95 8.63 -17.23
CA VAL A 497 -5.84 7.49 -17.05
C VAL A 497 -7.13 7.72 -17.83
N GLY A 498 -7.33 6.87 -18.83
CA GLY A 498 -8.46 6.92 -19.75
C GLY A 498 -8.06 7.16 -21.21
N GLY A 499 -8.98 6.80 -22.11
CA GLY A 499 -8.80 6.87 -23.54
C GLY A 499 -8.83 8.31 -24.11
N PRO A 500 -8.58 8.45 -25.42
CA PRO A 500 -8.63 9.76 -26.10
C PRO A 500 -9.98 10.47 -26.04
N THR A 501 -11.05 9.72 -25.78
CA THR A 501 -12.41 10.24 -25.61
C THR A 501 -12.69 10.78 -24.20
N THR A 502 -11.86 10.41 -23.20
CA THR A 502 -11.98 10.90 -21.82
C THR A 502 -10.95 11.96 -21.48
N ILE A 503 -9.73 11.83 -22.02
CA ILE A 503 -8.68 12.86 -21.97
C ILE A 503 -8.17 13.06 -23.39
N SER A 504 -8.47 14.24 -23.95
CA SER A 504 -8.19 14.55 -25.34
C SER A 504 -6.69 14.46 -25.68
N PRO A 505 -6.35 14.12 -26.94
CA PRO A 505 -4.96 14.19 -27.41
C PRO A 505 -4.34 15.59 -27.29
N ALA A 506 -5.17 16.63 -27.31
CA ALA A 506 -4.71 18.01 -27.14
C ALA A 506 -4.18 18.27 -25.72
N ILE A 507 -4.84 17.74 -24.68
CA ILE A 507 -4.34 17.77 -23.29
C ILE A 507 -3.00 17.03 -23.20
N GLU A 508 -2.87 15.85 -23.79
CA GLU A 508 -1.60 15.12 -23.78
C GLU A 508 -0.48 15.89 -24.48
N ALA A 509 -0.77 16.50 -25.62
CA ALA A 509 0.19 17.35 -26.35
C ALA A 509 0.58 18.60 -25.53
N SER A 510 -0.38 19.24 -24.84
CA SER A 510 -0.10 20.37 -23.94
C SER A 510 0.82 19.96 -22.80
N LEU A 511 0.56 18.82 -22.14
CA LEU A 511 1.43 18.31 -21.07
C LEU A 511 2.84 18.01 -21.58
N ARG A 512 3.00 17.38 -22.75
CA ARG A 512 4.32 17.10 -23.34
C ARG A 512 5.08 18.37 -23.69
N SER A 513 4.37 19.42 -24.10
CA SER A 513 4.97 20.73 -24.39
C SER A 513 5.39 21.47 -23.12
N ASP A 514 4.52 21.43 -22.09
CA ASP A 514 4.72 22.18 -20.85
C ASP A 514 5.75 21.50 -19.91
N PHE A 515 5.89 20.18 -20.01
CA PHE A 515 6.73 19.34 -19.13
C PHE A 515 7.67 18.43 -19.96
N PHE A 516 8.55 19.04 -20.74
CA PHE A 516 9.41 18.36 -21.70
C PHE A 516 10.40 17.34 -21.09
N SER A 517 10.73 17.47 -19.80
CA SER A 517 11.58 16.52 -19.05
C SER A 517 10.79 15.46 -18.30
N THR A 518 9.47 15.54 -18.26
CA THR A 518 8.60 14.60 -17.56
C THR A 518 8.14 13.51 -18.51
N ARG A 519 8.21 12.27 -18.05
CA ARG A 519 7.64 11.14 -18.78
C ARG A 519 6.12 11.22 -18.74
N ILE A 520 5.46 11.13 -19.89
CA ILE A 520 4.00 11.14 -19.98
C ILE A 520 3.54 9.83 -20.61
N ASP A 521 2.90 9.02 -19.79
CA ASP A 521 2.32 7.74 -20.16
C ASP A 521 0.79 7.84 -20.24
N ARG A 522 0.17 6.91 -20.93
CA ARG A 522 -1.28 6.75 -20.95
C ARG A 522 -1.65 5.31 -20.64
N VAL A 523 -2.57 5.13 -19.71
CA VAL A 523 -3.21 3.84 -19.41
C VAL A 523 -4.69 3.94 -19.76
N ALA A 524 -5.11 3.16 -20.74
CA ALA A 524 -6.50 3.10 -21.20
C ALA A 524 -6.84 1.67 -21.62
N GLY A 525 -8.02 1.23 -21.28
CA GLY A 525 -8.63 0.00 -21.74
C GLY A 525 -9.72 0.25 -22.78
N ARG A 526 -10.39 -0.81 -23.20
CA ARG A 526 -11.58 -0.76 -24.07
C ARG A 526 -12.77 -0.11 -23.36
N ASP A 527 -12.82 -0.33 -22.04
CA ASP A 527 -13.83 0.19 -21.13
C ASP A 527 -13.22 0.44 -19.74
N ARG A 528 -14.05 0.80 -18.77
CA ARG A 528 -13.64 1.07 -17.38
C ARG A 528 -13.05 -0.13 -16.65
N TYR A 529 -13.52 -1.34 -16.97
CA TYR A 529 -13.07 -2.58 -16.35
C TYR A 529 -11.69 -2.97 -16.86
N ASP A 530 -11.47 -2.89 -18.17
CA ASP A 530 -10.16 -3.11 -18.80
C ASP A 530 -9.15 -2.03 -18.35
N THR A 531 -9.56 -0.76 -18.24
CA THR A 531 -8.71 0.32 -17.68
C THR A 531 -8.32 0.00 -16.24
N SER A 532 -9.27 -0.41 -15.41
CA SER A 532 -9.03 -0.78 -14.01
C SER A 532 -8.07 -1.97 -13.89
N ALA A 533 -8.27 -3.01 -14.70
CA ALA A 533 -7.41 -4.19 -14.73
C ALA A 533 -5.98 -3.84 -15.16
N ARG A 534 -5.78 -2.99 -16.17
CA ARG A 534 -4.46 -2.55 -16.64
C ARG A 534 -3.69 -1.76 -15.61
N LEU A 535 -4.36 -0.89 -14.87
CA LEU A 535 -3.76 -0.14 -13.75
C LEU A 535 -3.39 -1.08 -12.62
N PHE A 536 -4.27 -2.01 -12.28
CA PHE A 536 -4.06 -3.00 -11.23
C PHE A 536 -2.82 -3.88 -11.49
N PHE A 537 -2.57 -4.25 -12.74
CA PHE A 537 -1.40 -5.02 -13.18
C PHE A 537 -0.05 -4.40 -12.78
N GLN A 538 0.00 -3.10 -12.58
CA GLN A 538 1.23 -2.37 -12.28
C GLN A 538 1.59 -2.41 -10.80
N LYS A 539 0.76 -3.02 -9.95
CA LYS A 539 0.91 -2.97 -8.49
C LYS A 539 0.98 -4.36 -7.85
N THR A 540 1.69 -4.42 -6.75
CA THR A 540 1.77 -5.63 -5.92
C THR A 540 0.61 -5.66 -4.92
N VAL A 541 -0.09 -6.79 -4.83
CA VAL A 541 -1.12 -7.02 -3.81
C VAL A 541 -0.52 -7.80 -2.66
N GLN A 542 -0.72 -7.32 -1.44
CA GLN A 542 -0.13 -7.92 -0.24
C GLN A 542 -1.10 -8.76 0.59
N ASP A 543 -2.38 -8.38 0.63
CA ASP A 543 -3.38 -9.07 1.49
C ASP A 543 -4.56 -9.60 0.67
N THR A 544 -5.39 -8.74 0.10
CA THR A 544 -6.61 -9.09 -0.62
C THR A 544 -6.82 -8.20 -1.83
N VAL A 545 -7.56 -8.67 -2.82
CA VAL A 545 -8.04 -7.85 -3.93
C VAL A 545 -9.40 -7.27 -3.54
N TYR A 546 -9.58 -5.97 -3.57
CA TYR A 546 -10.90 -5.37 -3.39
C TYR A 546 -11.66 -5.33 -4.72
N LEU A 547 -12.87 -5.88 -4.73
CA LEU A 547 -13.77 -5.83 -5.88
C LEU A 547 -14.89 -4.83 -5.60
N ALA A 548 -15.11 -3.89 -6.51
CA ALA A 548 -16.17 -2.90 -6.37
C ALA A 548 -16.88 -2.66 -7.70
N SER A 549 -18.14 -2.21 -7.64
CA SER A 549 -18.94 -1.94 -8.84
C SER A 549 -18.33 -0.80 -9.67
N GLY A 550 -18.16 -1.05 -10.98
CA GLY A 550 -17.76 -0.04 -11.95
C GLY A 550 -18.90 0.90 -12.36
N THR A 551 -20.14 0.61 -11.96
CA THR A 551 -21.32 1.42 -12.29
C THR A 551 -21.77 2.32 -11.14
N ASN A 552 -21.27 2.06 -9.89
CA ASN A 552 -21.64 2.82 -8.70
C ASN A 552 -20.39 3.13 -7.87
N PHE A 553 -20.17 4.40 -7.52
CA PHE A 553 -18.91 4.90 -7.00
C PHE A 553 -18.69 4.79 -5.47
N PRO A 554 -19.72 4.83 -4.58
CA PRO A 554 -19.47 5.06 -3.15
C PRO A 554 -18.65 3.97 -2.46
N ASP A 555 -18.98 2.71 -2.75
CA ASP A 555 -18.32 1.57 -2.11
C ASP A 555 -16.83 1.49 -2.53
N ALA A 556 -16.56 1.72 -3.81
CA ALA A 556 -15.20 1.76 -4.34
C ALA A 556 -14.37 2.92 -3.75
N LEU A 557 -14.96 4.12 -3.63
CA LEU A 557 -14.28 5.29 -3.02
C LEU A 557 -13.88 5.03 -1.56
N ALA A 558 -14.79 4.45 -0.78
CA ALA A 558 -14.51 4.06 0.61
C ALA A 558 -13.36 3.03 0.69
N GLY A 559 -13.24 2.17 -0.33
CA GLY A 559 -12.19 1.15 -0.43
C GLY A 559 -10.80 1.69 -0.72
N VAL A 560 -10.64 2.90 -1.27
CA VAL A 560 -9.35 3.43 -1.74
C VAL A 560 -8.32 3.52 -0.60
N ALA A 561 -8.63 4.24 0.47
CA ALA A 561 -7.72 4.41 1.59
C ALA A 561 -7.51 3.10 2.38
N ALA A 562 -8.58 2.30 2.52
CA ALA A 562 -8.51 0.99 3.18
C ALA A 562 -7.66 0.00 2.37
N GLY A 563 -7.78 0.01 1.05
CA GLY A 563 -6.96 -0.79 0.15
C GLY A 563 -5.47 -0.44 0.28
N ALA A 564 -5.14 0.83 0.26
CA ALA A 564 -3.75 1.27 0.42
C ALA A 564 -3.12 0.78 1.74
N ILE A 565 -3.86 0.86 2.86
CA ILE A 565 -3.40 0.37 4.17
C ILE A 565 -3.17 -1.14 4.18
N ARG A 566 -3.94 -1.89 3.38
CA ARG A 566 -3.84 -3.34 3.23
C ARG A 566 -2.86 -3.76 2.13
N GLY A 567 -2.17 -2.82 1.49
CA GLY A 567 -1.34 -3.12 0.32
C GLY A 567 -2.15 -3.68 -0.83
N SER A 568 -3.38 -3.22 -1.01
CA SER A 568 -4.32 -3.69 -2.02
C SER A 568 -4.91 -2.55 -2.84
N ALA A 569 -5.31 -2.84 -4.07
CA ALA A 569 -6.06 -1.92 -4.91
C ALA A 569 -7.51 -2.39 -5.10
N VAL A 570 -8.36 -1.43 -5.46
CA VAL A 570 -9.74 -1.70 -5.85
C VAL A 570 -9.79 -1.98 -7.34
N LEU A 571 -10.31 -3.13 -7.70
CA LEU A 571 -10.56 -3.57 -9.08
C LEU A 571 -12.05 -3.43 -9.39
N LEU A 572 -12.36 -2.74 -10.48
CA LEU A 572 -13.75 -2.53 -10.89
C LEU A 572 -14.31 -3.75 -11.62
N VAL A 573 -15.52 -4.13 -11.24
CA VAL A 573 -16.25 -5.28 -11.84
C VAL A 573 -17.69 -4.89 -12.17
N GLU A 574 -18.35 -5.70 -13.00
CA GLU A 574 -19.78 -5.60 -13.24
C GLU A 574 -20.57 -6.00 -11.98
N LYS A 575 -21.85 -5.68 -12.01
CA LYS A 575 -22.75 -6.03 -10.90
C LYS A 575 -22.85 -7.54 -10.67
N ASP A 576 -22.84 -8.33 -11.72
CA ASP A 576 -23.20 -9.74 -11.74
C ASP A 576 -22.15 -10.65 -12.41
N CYS A 577 -21.00 -10.10 -12.79
CA CYS A 577 -19.90 -10.90 -13.33
C CYS A 577 -18.55 -10.17 -13.23
N VAL A 578 -17.47 -10.90 -13.45
CA VAL A 578 -16.09 -10.39 -13.46
C VAL A 578 -15.50 -10.53 -14.86
N HIS A 579 -15.08 -9.43 -15.48
CA HIS A 579 -14.44 -9.46 -16.79
C HIS A 579 -13.16 -10.28 -16.79
N GLN A 580 -12.85 -10.94 -17.91
CA GLN A 580 -11.70 -11.81 -18.04
C GLN A 580 -10.37 -11.10 -17.72
N GLU A 581 -10.25 -9.84 -18.12
CA GLU A 581 -9.07 -9.01 -17.83
C GLU A 581 -8.87 -8.79 -16.32
N ALA A 582 -9.97 -8.65 -15.58
CA ALA A 582 -9.92 -8.54 -14.12
C ALA A 582 -9.53 -9.89 -13.48
N LEU A 583 -10.08 -11.01 -13.94
CA LEU A 583 -9.70 -12.34 -13.50
C LEU A 583 -8.21 -12.62 -13.77
N ASP A 584 -7.72 -12.22 -14.95
CA ASP A 584 -6.31 -12.40 -15.32
C ASP A 584 -5.39 -11.49 -14.51
N ALA A 585 -5.84 -10.28 -14.17
CA ALA A 585 -5.11 -9.40 -13.27
C ALA A 585 -5.03 -9.98 -11.85
N MET A 586 -6.13 -10.54 -11.35
CA MET A 586 -6.18 -11.20 -10.04
C MET A 586 -5.26 -12.43 -9.99
N LYS A 587 -5.25 -13.29 -11.01
CA LYS A 587 -4.39 -14.49 -11.09
C LYS A 587 -2.89 -14.20 -11.05
N ARG A 588 -2.47 -12.98 -11.41
CA ARG A 588 -1.06 -12.58 -11.34
C ARG A 588 -0.63 -12.13 -9.95
N THR A 589 -1.57 -11.88 -9.07
CA THR A 589 -1.24 -11.69 -7.67
C THR A 589 -0.88 -13.05 -7.06
N SER A 590 0.01 -13.06 -6.10
CA SER A 590 0.28 -14.28 -5.33
C SER A 590 -0.80 -14.56 -4.28
N LYS A 591 -1.91 -13.80 -4.31
CA LYS A 591 -2.99 -13.85 -3.34
C LYS A 591 -4.23 -14.47 -3.96
N ASN A 592 -5.01 -15.14 -3.13
CA ASN A 592 -6.25 -15.81 -3.51
C ASN A 592 -7.47 -15.31 -2.72
N TYR A 593 -7.37 -14.12 -2.14
CA TYR A 593 -8.46 -13.47 -1.44
C TYR A 593 -9.00 -12.27 -2.20
N ALA A 594 -10.32 -12.21 -2.31
CA ALA A 594 -11.03 -11.05 -2.84
C ALA A 594 -12.12 -10.61 -1.86
N THR A 595 -12.15 -9.32 -1.55
CA THR A 595 -13.16 -8.72 -0.69
C THR A 595 -14.10 -7.86 -1.52
N LEU A 596 -15.36 -8.22 -1.58
CA LEU A 596 -16.40 -7.47 -2.27
C LEU A 596 -16.81 -6.24 -1.44
N LEU A 597 -16.76 -5.07 -2.04
CA LEU A 597 -17.19 -3.82 -1.42
C LEU A 597 -18.62 -3.50 -1.87
N GLY A 598 -19.55 -3.52 -0.92
CA GLY A 598 -20.96 -3.27 -1.18
C GLY A 598 -21.86 -4.49 -0.96
N SER A 599 -23.17 -4.22 -0.92
CA SER A 599 -24.19 -5.22 -0.64
C SER A 599 -24.42 -6.16 -1.83
N PRO A 600 -25.17 -7.28 -1.66
CA PRO A 600 -25.59 -8.13 -2.77
C PRO A 600 -26.43 -7.41 -3.83
N LEU A 601 -27.01 -6.25 -3.50
CA LEU A 601 -27.71 -5.40 -4.48
C LEU A 601 -26.74 -4.67 -5.42
N THR A 602 -25.49 -4.46 -4.97
CA THR A 602 -24.44 -3.78 -5.72
C THR A 602 -23.57 -4.78 -6.48
N LEU A 603 -23.18 -5.88 -5.84
CA LEU A 603 -22.40 -6.98 -6.40
C LEU A 603 -23.08 -8.29 -6.00
N THR A 604 -23.58 -9.04 -6.97
CA THR A 604 -24.33 -10.28 -6.74
C THR A 604 -23.43 -11.43 -6.24
N GLU A 605 -24.05 -12.58 -5.99
CA GLU A 605 -23.35 -13.80 -5.61
C GLU A 605 -22.47 -14.33 -6.75
N ASP A 606 -22.83 -14.06 -8.01
CA ASP A 606 -22.03 -14.45 -9.16
C ASP A 606 -20.64 -13.78 -9.14
N VAL A 607 -20.56 -12.53 -8.66
CA VAL A 607 -19.26 -11.87 -8.42
C VAL A 607 -18.56 -12.50 -7.22
N ALA A 608 -19.27 -12.90 -6.17
CA ALA A 608 -18.67 -13.57 -5.02
C ALA A 608 -18.08 -14.94 -5.39
N THR A 609 -18.63 -15.60 -6.39
CA THR A 609 -18.08 -16.85 -6.96
C THR A 609 -17.12 -16.60 -8.12
N LEU A 610 -16.78 -15.34 -8.41
CA LEU A 610 -15.90 -14.90 -9.51
C LEU A 610 -16.36 -15.41 -10.88
N GLN A 611 -17.68 -15.43 -11.11
CA GLN A 611 -18.25 -15.82 -12.38
C GLN A 611 -17.80 -14.88 -13.50
N ALA A 612 -17.17 -15.45 -14.54
CA ALA A 612 -16.73 -14.67 -15.69
C ALA A 612 -17.93 -14.08 -16.45
N CYS A 613 -17.78 -12.84 -16.95
CA CYS A 613 -18.77 -12.26 -17.83
C CYS A 613 -18.89 -13.07 -19.14
N PRO A 614 -20.09 -13.18 -19.72
CA PRO A 614 -20.26 -13.75 -21.05
C PRO A 614 -19.39 -13.00 -22.07
N SER A 615 -18.73 -13.75 -22.94
CA SER A 615 -17.87 -13.22 -24.01
C SER A 615 -18.66 -12.50 -25.11
#